data_48042f9723f826d3d9ddd7bb46db4f8e
#
_entry.id   48042f9723f826d3d9ddd7bb46db4f8e
#
_cell.length_a   1.000
_cell.length_b   1.000
_cell.length_c   1.000
_cell.angle_alpha   90.00
_cell.angle_beta   90.00
_cell.angle_gamma   90.00
#
_symmetry.space_group_name_H-M   'P 1'
#
loop_
_entity.id
_entity.type
_entity.pdbx_description
1 polymer ?
#
loop_
_entity_poly.entity_id
_entity_poly.type
_entity_poly.pdbx_seq_one_letter_code
_entity_poly.pdbx_strand_id
1 'polypeptide(L)'
;MGHNKKCYIFAGSPESSCSGVKFDDDKYTICADGGYLLAKRMNVVPDVIIGDFDTFSEEELPDNCEIIKHPEDKDDTDTMLAVKLALNRGYKNIVICGAIGGRLDHTFANIQTLRYIMKHGGYGELAGDGSFAMMQGPGVKVYNRISDYYCSLFSYSEECSGITATGFKFPLKNAVLKNSFPLGISNKVTGKSGIISVSYTHLTLPRI
;
A
#
# COMPACT_ATOMS: atom_id res chain seq x y z
N MET A 1 -19.60 -7.39 -10.18
CA MET A 1 -18.57 -7.13 -11.22
C MET A 1 -17.53 -6.25 -10.58
N GLY A 2 -16.23 -6.63 -10.60
CA GLY A 2 -15.18 -5.80 -9.98
C GLY A 2 -14.91 -4.55 -10.81
N HIS A 3 -14.69 -3.42 -10.15
CA HIS A 3 -14.26 -2.20 -10.82
C HIS A 3 -12.84 -2.34 -11.33
N ASN A 4 -12.60 -1.99 -12.59
CA ASN A 4 -11.25 -1.99 -13.17
C ASN A 4 -10.44 -0.74 -12.77
N LYS A 5 -11.10 0.21 -12.08
CA LYS A 5 -10.52 1.46 -11.57
C LYS A 5 -9.65 1.20 -10.34
N LYS A 6 -8.62 2.03 -10.16
CA LYS A 6 -7.87 2.06 -8.90
C LYS A 6 -8.63 2.86 -7.85
N CYS A 7 -8.57 2.37 -6.62
CA CYS A 7 -8.98 3.11 -5.43
C CYS A 7 -7.72 3.66 -4.75
N TYR A 8 -7.69 4.97 -4.53
CA TYR A 8 -6.65 5.64 -3.76
C TYR A 8 -7.20 5.97 -2.38
N ILE A 9 -6.55 5.43 -1.35
CA ILE A 9 -6.90 5.70 0.05
C ILE A 9 -5.84 6.64 0.61
N PHE A 10 -6.24 7.82 1.03
CA PHE A 10 -5.37 8.73 1.75
C PHE A 10 -5.45 8.41 3.23
N ALA A 11 -4.31 8.00 3.79
CA ALA A 11 -4.13 7.67 5.19
C ALA A 11 -2.93 8.46 5.75
N GLY A 12 -2.71 8.39 7.05
CA GLY A 12 -1.56 9.00 7.66
C GLY A 12 -1.79 10.43 8.15
N SER A 13 -0.73 10.99 8.73
CA SER A 13 -0.76 12.35 9.26
C SER A 13 -0.77 13.39 8.15
N PRO A 14 -1.17 14.64 8.45
CA PRO A 14 -1.09 15.75 7.51
C PRO A 14 0.31 16.00 6.95
N GLU A 15 1.36 15.59 7.65
CA GLU A 15 2.77 15.76 7.25
C GLU A 15 3.26 14.66 6.32
N SER A 16 2.51 13.55 6.17
CA SER A 16 2.87 12.43 5.30
C SER A 16 3.01 12.87 3.85
N SER A 17 3.78 12.12 3.07
CA SER A 17 4.04 12.36 1.66
C SER A 17 3.50 11.21 0.80
N CYS A 18 3.07 11.56 -0.42
CA CYS A 18 2.75 10.60 -1.49
C CYS A 18 3.58 10.86 -2.74
N SER A 19 4.81 11.37 -2.58
CA SER A 19 5.68 11.65 -3.71
C SER A 19 5.91 10.38 -4.55
N GLY A 20 5.86 10.55 -5.88
CA GLY A 20 6.03 9.44 -6.84
C GLY A 20 4.74 8.70 -7.20
N VAL A 21 3.61 8.93 -6.51
CA VAL A 21 2.31 8.40 -6.92
C VAL A 21 1.77 9.22 -8.10
N LYS A 22 1.43 8.52 -9.19
CA LYS A 22 0.69 9.10 -10.32
C LYS A 22 -0.76 8.66 -10.21
N PHE A 23 -1.66 9.62 -10.05
CA PHE A 23 -3.08 9.34 -9.99
C PHE A 23 -3.64 9.13 -11.38
N ASP A 24 -4.48 8.11 -11.53
CA ASP A 24 -5.24 7.89 -12.76
C ASP A 24 -6.36 8.96 -12.86
N ASP A 25 -6.72 9.38 -14.07
CA ASP A 25 -7.81 10.34 -14.28
C ASP A 25 -9.16 9.77 -13.80
N ASP A 26 -9.42 8.51 -14.10
CA ASP A 26 -10.59 7.77 -13.66
C ASP A 26 -10.27 6.95 -12.40
N LYS A 27 -10.21 7.64 -11.26
CA LYS A 27 -9.92 7.08 -9.93
C LYS A 27 -11.13 7.12 -9.02
N TYR A 28 -11.09 6.33 -7.96
CA TYR A 28 -11.96 6.44 -6.80
C TYR A 28 -11.10 6.76 -5.59
N THR A 29 -11.53 7.70 -4.77
CA THR A 29 -10.71 8.25 -3.70
C THR A 29 -11.42 8.21 -2.35
N ILE A 30 -10.78 7.60 -1.35
CA ILE A 30 -11.25 7.56 0.04
C ILE A 30 -10.21 8.24 0.91
N CYS A 31 -10.63 9.11 1.80
CA CYS A 31 -9.78 9.66 2.86
C CYS A 31 -10.12 9.01 4.20
N ALA A 32 -9.11 8.48 4.87
CA ALA A 32 -9.21 7.92 6.22
C ALA A 32 -8.78 8.98 7.23
N ASP A 33 -9.75 9.55 7.94
CA ASP A 33 -9.59 10.62 8.94
C ASP A 33 -8.61 11.72 8.47
N GLY A 34 -7.54 12.00 9.21
CA GLY A 34 -6.51 13.01 8.88
C GLY A 34 -5.88 12.88 7.49
N GLY A 35 -6.07 11.76 6.80
CA GLY A 35 -5.69 11.59 5.39
C GLY A 35 -6.37 12.57 4.44
N TYR A 36 -7.50 13.18 4.85
CA TYR A 36 -8.14 14.24 4.08
C TYR A 36 -7.23 15.48 3.92
N LEU A 37 -6.49 15.85 4.96
CA LEU A 37 -5.56 16.97 4.89
C LEU A 37 -4.40 16.71 3.90
N LEU A 38 -3.95 15.45 3.81
CA LEU A 38 -2.98 15.03 2.79
C LEU A 38 -3.57 15.14 1.38
N ALA A 39 -4.80 14.64 1.16
CA ALA A 39 -5.49 14.74 -0.13
C ALA A 39 -5.67 16.21 -0.56
N LYS A 40 -6.08 17.09 0.37
CA LYS A 40 -6.24 18.54 0.15
C LYS A 40 -4.93 19.20 -0.30
N ARG A 41 -3.78 18.87 0.33
CA ARG A 41 -2.46 19.36 -0.10
C ARG A 41 -2.07 18.90 -1.51
N MET A 42 -2.53 17.71 -1.90
CA MET A 42 -2.27 17.15 -3.23
C MET A 42 -3.30 17.56 -4.27
N ASN A 43 -4.22 18.47 -3.94
CA ASN A 43 -5.33 18.92 -4.79
C ASN A 43 -6.20 17.75 -5.29
N VAL A 44 -6.41 16.74 -4.44
CA VAL A 44 -7.30 15.62 -4.72
C VAL A 44 -8.60 15.79 -3.95
N VAL A 45 -9.71 15.82 -4.65
CA VAL A 45 -11.06 15.85 -4.07
C VAL A 45 -11.47 14.40 -3.80
N PRO A 46 -11.82 14.03 -2.55
CA PRO A 46 -12.24 12.67 -2.24
C PRO A 46 -13.68 12.40 -2.65
N ASP A 47 -13.97 11.16 -3.03
CA ASP A 47 -15.35 10.66 -3.19
C ASP A 47 -15.96 10.33 -1.83
N VAL A 48 -15.13 9.89 -0.86
CA VAL A 48 -15.55 9.52 0.50
C VAL A 48 -14.52 9.97 1.53
N ILE A 49 -15.00 10.44 2.68
CA ILE A 49 -14.19 10.62 3.88
C ILE A 49 -14.79 9.72 4.98
N ILE A 50 -13.95 8.93 5.64
CA ILE A 50 -14.34 7.99 6.69
C ILE A 50 -13.45 8.19 7.92
N GLY A 51 -14.06 8.32 9.11
CA GLY A 51 -13.34 8.54 10.35
C GLY A 51 -14.25 8.99 11.49
N ASP A 52 -13.67 9.41 12.61
CA ASP A 52 -14.36 10.02 13.76
C ASP A 52 -14.37 11.55 13.71
N PHE A 53 -13.54 12.13 12.82
CA PHE A 53 -13.46 13.58 12.55
C PHE A 53 -12.94 14.41 13.73
N ASP A 54 -12.04 13.87 14.55
CA ASP A 54 -11.39 14.59 15.63
C ASP A 54 -10.25 15.51 15.14
N THR A 55 -9.73 15.25 13.94
CA THR A 55 -8.53 15.89 13.38
C THR A 55 -8.81 17.25 12.69
N PHE A 56 -10.05 17.53 12.27
CA PHE A 56 -10.44 18.76 11.54
C PHE A 56 -11.92 19.10 11.74
N SER A 57 -12.29 20.39 11.50
CA SER A 57 -13.68 20.83 11.67
C SER A 57 -14.58 20.36 10.50
N GLU A 58 -15.85 20.10 10.80
CA GLU A 58 -16.84 19.72 9.75
C GLU A 58 -17.02 20.82 8.68
N GLU A 59 -16.75 22.07 9.00
CA GLU A 59 -16.81 23.22 8.07
C GLU A 59 -15.73 23.15 6.98
N GLU A 60 -14.68 22.33 7.17
CA GLU A 60 -13.61 22.14 6.20
C GLU A 60 -13.90 21.02 5.19
N LEU A 61 -15.01 20.28 5.38
CA LEU A 61 -15.39 19.17 4.51
C LEU A 61 -15.90 19.68 3.14
N PRO A 62 -15.63 18.96 2.04
CA PRO A 62 -16.12 19.31 0.72
C PRO A 62 -17.62 19.02 0.57
N ASP A 63 -18.37 19.92 -0.10
CA ASP A 63 -19.82 19.79 -0.29
C ASP A 63 -20.26 18.55 -1.07
N ASN A 64 -19.40 18.01 -1.95
CA ASN A 64 -19.71 16.91 -2.87
C ASN A 64 -18.93 15.63 -2.50
N CYS A 65 -18.92 15.27 -1.23
CA CYS A 65 -18.21 14.10 -0.72
C CYS A 65 -19.11 13.30 0.21
N GLU A 66 -19.09 11.99 0.08
CA GLU A 66 -19.79 11.11 1.03
C GLU A 66 -19.03 11.09 2.38
N ILE A 67 -19.74 11.34 3.46
CA ILE A 67 -19.18 11.37 4.82
C ILE A 67 -19.66 10.14 5.58
N ILE A 68 -18.75 9.31 6.07
CA ILE A 68 -19.04 8.11 6.85
C ILE A 68 -18.41 8.27 8.23
N LYS A 69 -19.25 8.56 9.24
CA LYS A 69 -18.82 8.68 10.64
C LYS A 69 -18.74 7.30 11.30
N HIS A 70 -17.66 7.05 12.01
CA HIS A 70 -17.49 5.90 12.88
C HIS A 70 -17.20 6.34 14.31
N PRO A 71 -17.62 5.56 15.33
CA PRO A 71 -17.23 5.82 16.72
C PRO A 71 -15.71 5.74 16.89
N GLU A 72 -15.17 6.49 17.85
CA GLU A 72 -13.76 6.44 18.24
C GLU A 72 -13.37 5.05 18.79
N ASP A 73 -14.23 4.45 19.62
CA ASP A 73 -14.04 3.09 20.17
C ASP A 73 -14.35 2.02 19.12
N LYS A 74 -13.33 1.54 18.40
CA LYS A 74 -13.40 0.48 17.39
C LYS A 74 -12.11 -0.33 17.34
N ASP A 75 -12.21 -1.58 16.95
CA ASP A 75 -11.05 -2.49 16.81
C ASP A 75 -10.23 -2.23 15.53
N ASP A 76 -10.82 -1.54 14.53
CA ASP A 76 -10.19 -1.28 13.24
C ASP A 76 -9.56 0.12 13.21
N THR A 77 -8.39 0.23 12.56
CA THR A 77 -7.84 1.53 12.18
C THR A 77 -8.67 2.18 11.08
N ASP A 78 -8.67 3.51 10.97
CA ASP A 78 -9.40 4.23 9.89
C ASP A 78 -8.93 3.79 8.50
N THR A 79 -7.63 3.52 8.33
CA THR A 79 -7.10 2.92 7.10
C THR A 79 -7.73 1.56 6.80
N MET A 80 -7.90 0.69 7.81
CA MET A 80 -8.53 -0.62 7.63
C MET A 80 -10.01 -0.47 7.27
N LEU A 81 -10.73 0.46 7.89
CA LEU A 81 -12.13 0.76 7.54
C LEU A 81 -12.25 1.24 6.09
N ALA A 82 -11.37 2.15 5.66
CA ALA A 82 -11.34 2.63 4.27
C ALA A 82 -11.07 1.48 3.28
N VAL A 83 -10.15 0.56 3.62
CA VAL A 83 -9.86 -0.64 2.80
C VAL A 83 -11.06 -1.58 2.74
N LYS A 84 -11.72 -1.85 3.87
CA LYS A 84 -12.94 -2.67 3.90
C LYS A 84 -14.04 -2.05 3.03
N LEU A 85 -14.22 -0.74 3.11
CA LEU A 85 -15.18 -0.01 2.27
C LEU A 85 -14.84 -0.15 0.78
N ALA A 86 -13.58 0.08 0.39
CA ALA A 86 -13.13 -0.06 -1.00
C ALA A 86 -13.40 -1.47 -1.54
N LEU A 87 -13.03 -2.51 -0.78
CA LEU A 87 -13.24 -3.91 -1.17
C LEU A 87 -14.73 -4.27 -1.28
N ASN A 88 -15.57 -3.79 -0.36
CA ASN A 88 -17.02 -3.98 -0.37
C ASN A 88 -17.67 -3.29 -1.57
N ARG A 89 -17.13 -2.15 -2.02
CA ARG A 89 -17.55 -1.45 -3.24
C ARG A 89 -16.98 -2.07 -4.52
N GLY A 90 -16.23 -3.18 -4.40
CA GLY A 90 -15.71 -3.95 -5.53
C GLY A 90 -14.37 -3.47 -6.10
N TYR A 91 -13.71 -2.51 -5.47
CA TYR A 91 -12.37 -2.07 -5.87
C TYR A 91 -11.33 -3.09 -5.42
N LYS A 92 -10.55 -3.61 -6.39
CA LYS A 92 -9.54 -4.65 -6.15
C LYS A 92 -8.11 -4.14 -6.31
N ASN A 93 -7.89 -2.98 -6.93
CA ASN A 93 -6.60 -2.32 -7.04
C ASN A 93 -6.59 -1.12 -6.08
N ILE A 94 -5.86 -1.22 -4.98
CA ILE A 94 -5.87 -0.23 -3.90
C ILE A 94 -4.46 0.32 -3.70
N VAL A 95 -4.32 1.65 -3.74
CA VAL A 95 -3.09 2.37 -3.37
C VAL A 95 -3.35 3.16 -2.10
N ILE A 96 -2.58 2.91 -1.05
CA ILE A 96 -2.71 3.61 0.23
C ILE A 96 -1.61 4.66 0.31
N CYS A 97 -2.00 5.91 0.20
CA CYS A 97 -1.14 7.10 0.22
C CYS A 97 -0.90 7.58 1.65
N GLY A 98 0.34 7.99 1.98
CA GLY A 98 0.72 8.40 3.32
C GLY A 98 0.87 7.23 4.30
N ALA A 99 0.99 6.01 3.78
CA ALA A 99 0.96 4.78 4.56
C ALA A 99 2.34 4.35 5.12
N ILE A 100 3.41 5.01 4.71
CA ILE A 100 4.80 4.74 5.12
C ILE A 100 5.38 6.03 5.69
N GLY A 101 6.12 5.92 6.78
CA GLY A 101 6.70 7.06 7.50
C GLY A 101 5.89 7.45 8.74
N GLY A 102 6.35 8.47 9.47
CA GLY A 102 5.73 8.90 10.72
C GLY A 102 5.76 7.82 11.81
N ARG A 103 4.61 7.46 12.35
CA ARG A 103 4.49 6.44 13.40
C ARG A 103 4.80 5.04 12.87
N LEU A 104 5.74 4.35 13.51
CA LEU A 104 6.19 3.01 13.11
C LEU A 104 5.08 1.95 13.25
N ASP A 105 4.27 2.04 14.31
CA ASP A 105 3.15 1.12 14.55
C ASP A 105 2.10 1.20 13.43
N HIS A 106 1.79 2.40 12.92
CA HIS A 106 0.90 2.57 11.77
C HIS A 106 1.52 1.98 10.48
N THR A 107 2.83 2.14 10.26
CA THR A 107 3.51 1.52 9.12
C THR A 107 3.39 -0.02 9.16
N PHE A 108 3.58 -0.63 10.34
CA PHE A 108 3.39 -2.08 10.52
C PHE A 108 1.93 -2.49 10.27
N ALA A 109 0.96 -1.78 10.82
CA ALA A 109 -0.47 -2.04 10.60
C ALA A 109 -0.83 -1.94 9.10
N ASN A 110 -0.28 -0.97 8.38
CA ASN A 110 -0.48 -0.81 6.95
C ASN A 110 0.12 -1.97 6.14
N ILE A 111 1.29 -2.51 6.56
CA ILE A 111 1.84 -3.74 5.95
C ILE A 111 0.89 -4.93 6.17
N GLN A 112 0.29 -5.07 7.37
CA GLN A 112 -0.71 -6.11 7.64
C GLN A 112 -1.97 -5.91 6.76
N THR A 113 -2.35 -4.67 6.52
CA THR A 113 -3.47 -4.31 5.65
C THR A 113 -3.26 -4.78 4.20
N LEU A 114 -2.02 -4.78 3.67
CA LEU A 114 -1.72 -5.40 2.37
C LEU A 114 -2.09 -6.90 2.34
N ARG A 115 -1.82 -7.59 3.44
CA ARG A 115 -2.20 -9.01 3.55
C ARG A 115 -3.71 -9.21 3.57
N TYR A 116 -4.42 -8.31 4.24
CA TYR A 116 -5.89 -8.31 4.25
C TYR A 116 -6.45 -8.12 2.83
N ILE A 117 -5.96 -7.10 2.09
CA ILE A 117 -6.38 -6.84 0.70
C ILE A 117 -6.15 -8.08 -0.16
N MET A 118 -4.97 -8.70 -0.07
CA MET A 118 -4.64 -9.90 -0.85
C MET A 118 -5.55 -11.08 -0.51
N LYS A 119 -5.85 -11.32 0.77
CA LYS A 119 -6.79 -12.37 1.20
C LYS A 119 -8.19 -12.20 0.61
N HIS A 120 -8.58 -10.96 0.30
CA HIS A 120 -9.87 -10.62 -0.31
C HIS A 120 -9.79 -10.50 -1.84
N GLY A 121 -8.74 -11.06 -2.45
CA GLY A 121 -8.56 -11.11 -3.91
C GLY A 121 -8.20 -9.77 -4.54
N GLY A 122 -7.71 -8.81 -3.75
CA GLY A 122 -7.22 -7.53 -4.23
C GLY A 122 -5.69 -7.46 -4.35
N TYR A 123 -5.22 -6.39 -4.96
CA TYR A 123 -3.83 -5.95 -5.01
C TYR A 123 -3.70 -4.63 -4.27
N GLY A 124 -2.79 -4.58 -3.29
CA GLY A 124 -2.52 -3.40 -2.48
C GLY A 124 -1.09 -2.89 -2.69
N GLU A 125 -0.95 -1.56 -2.68
CA GLU A 125 0.32 -0.86 -2.65
C GLU A 125 0.28 0.22 -1.58
N LEU A 126 1.32 0.29 -0.75
CA LEU A 126 1.55 1.41 0.17
C LEU A 126 2.49 2.40 -0.49
N ALA A 127 2.21 3.68 -0.32
CA ALA A 127 3.06 4.77 -0.76
C ALA A 127 3.24 5.79 0.37
N GLY A 128 4.49 6.22 0.60
CA GLY A 128 4.81 7.26 1.57
C GLY A 128 6.31 7.53 1.61
N ASP A 129 6.69 8.76 1.87
CA ASP A 129 8.08 9.24 2.01
C ASP A 129 9.02 8.76 0.89
N GLY A 130 8.54 8.81 -0.36
CA GLY A 130 9.29 8.35 -1.52
C GLY A 130 9.47 6.83 -1.60
N SER A 131 8.86 6.07 -0.69
CA SER A 131 8.94 4.62 -0.62
C SER A 131 7.62 3.97 -1.03
N PHE A 132 7.72 2.75 -1.56
CA PHE A 132 6.56 1.94 -1.93
C PHE A 132 6.72 0.55 -1.31
N ALA A 133 5.61 -0.03 -0.87
CA ALA A 133 5.58 -1.43 -0.44
C ALA A 133 4.37 -2.15 -1.01
N MET A 134 4.57 -3.39 -1.41
CA MET A 134 3.50 -4.25 -1.94
C MET A 134 3.72 -5.69 -1.49
N MET A 135 2.68 -6.50 -1.60
CA MET A 135 2.77 -7.92 -1.29
C MET A 135 2.63 -8.77 -2.55
N GLN A 136 3.44 -9.82 -2.65
CA GLN A 136 3.35 -10.81 -3.71
C GLN A 136 3.09 -12.18 -3.11
N GLY A 137 2.01 -12.83 -3.56
CA GLY A 137 1.76 -14.25 -3.30
C GLY A 137 2.48 -15.15 -4.31
N PRO A 138 2.22 -16.47 -4.29
CA PRO A 138 2.72 -17.40 -5.27
C PRO A 138 2.44 -16.95 -6.71
N GLY A 139 3.40 -17.16 -7.60
CA GLY A 139 3.31 -16.73 -8.99
C GLY A 139 4.52 -15.91 -9.44
N VAL A 140 4.43 -15.37 -10.64
CA VAL A 140 5.49 -14.61 -11.30
C VAL A 140 5.04 -13.15 -11.47
N LYS A 141 5.89 -12.21 -11.10
CA LYS A 141 5.67 -10.77 -11.34
C LYS A 141 6.90 -10.12 -11.98
N VAL A 142 6.63 -9.15 -12.83
CA VAL A 142 7.65 -8.29 -13.45
C VAL A 142 7.66 -6.95 -12.76
N TYR A 143 8.85 -6.49 -12.37
CA TYR A 143 9.08 -5.22 -11.71
C TYR A 143 9.94 -4.33 -12.59
N ASN A 144 9.37 -3.26 -13.11
CA ASN A 144 10.11 -2.28 -13.90
C ASN A 144 11.14 -1.57 -13.03
N ARG A 145 12.27 -1.25 -13.61
CA ARG A 145 13.30 -0.45 -12.94
C ARG A 145 12.74 0.95 -12.63
N ILE A 146 12.91 1.38 -11.40
CA ILE A 146 12.80 2.78 -11.01
C ILE A 146 14.25 3.23 -10.71
N SER A 147 14.69 4.31 -11.37
CA SER A 147 16.04 4.83 -11.17
C SER A 147 16.23 5.21 -9.70
N ASP A 148 17.41 4.91 -9.17
CA ASP A 148 17.83 5.24 -7.81
C ASP A 148 17.06 4.56 -6.66
N TYR A 149 16.12 3.64 -6.99
CA TYR A 149 15.42 2.86 -5.98
C TYR A 149 16.06 1.50 -5.72
N TYR A 150 16.09 1.13 -4.44
CA TYR A 150 16.32 -0.25 -4.03
C TYR A 150 15.01 -1.04 -4.12
N CYS A 151 15.14 -2.35 -4.32
CA CYS A 151 14.01 -3.27 -4.29
C CYS A 151 14.34 -4.40 -3.31
N SER A 152 13.87 -4.27 -2.09
CA SER A 152 14.12 -5.25 -1.03
C SER A 152 13.04 -6.32 -1.03
N LEU A 153 13.38 -7.52 -0.53
CA LEU A 153 12.49 -8.66 -0.44
C LEU A 153 12.46 -9.16 1.00
N PHE A 154 11.28 -9.25 1.59
CA PHE A 154 11.11 -9.77 2.95
C PHE A 154 10.03 -10.86 2.96
N SER A 155 10.28 -11.94 3.71
CA SER A 155 9.22 -12.89 4.01
C SER A 155 8.23 -12.26 5.00
N TYR A 156 6.94 -12.24 4.65
CA TYR A 156 5.88 -11.84 5.57
C TYR A 156 5.50 -12.98 6.52
N SER A 157 5.57 -14.21 6.04
CA SER A 157 5.38 -15.44 6.84
C SER A 157 6.70 -15.81 7.53
N GLU A 158 6.67 -16.78 8.41
CA GLU A 158 7.88 -17.33 9.02
C GLU A 158 8.93 -17.67 7.96
N GLU A 159 8.49 -18.28 6.86
CA GLU A 159 9.31 -18.65 5.71
C GLU A 159 8.58 -18.40 4.39
N CYS A 160 9.32 -17.99 3.38
CA CYS A 160 8.89 -17.89 1.99
C CYS A 160 9.89 -18.64 1.11
N SER A 161 9.45 -19.66 0.40
CA SER A 161 10.31 -20.57 -0.35
C SER A 161 10.04 -20.56 -1.87
N GLY A 162 11.00 -21.10 -2.62
CA GLY A 162 10.96 -21.14 -4.07
C GLY A 162 11.09 -19.77 -4.71
N ILE A 163 11.86 -18.87 -4.07
CA ILE A 163 12.05 -17.52 -4.59
C ILE A 163 13.15 -17.52 -5.63
N THR A 164 12.80 -17.10 -6.83
CA THR A 164 13.77 -16.85 -7.89
C THR A 164 13.63 -15.39 -8.35
N ALA A 165 14.74 -14.65 -8.27
CA ALA A 165 14.83 -13.24 -8.69
C ALA A 165 15.87 -13.10 -9.78
N THR A 166 15.45 -12.72 -10.99
CA THR A 166 16.32 -12.50 -12.15
C THR A 166 16.25 -11.05 -12.60
N GLY A 167 17.35 -10.53 -13.19
CA GLY A 167 17.44 -9.12 -13.56
C GLY A 167 17.71 -8.19 -12.39
N PHE A 168 18.20 -8.74 -11.27
CA PHE A 168 18.60 -8.02 -10.08
C PHE A 168 20.11 -8.08 -9.87
N LYS A 169 20.66 -7.08 -9.14
CA LYS A 169 22.09 -7.03 -8.77
C LYS A 169 22.51 -8.26 -7.96
N PHE A 170 21.65 -8.70 -7.06
CA PHE A 170 21.83 -9.92 -6.27
C PHE A 170 20.72 -10.90 -6.67
N PRO A 171 20.95 -11.76 -7.69
CA PRO A 171 19.95 -12.71 -8.13
C PRO A 171 19.74 -13.82 -7.09
N LEU A 172 18.53 -14.34 -7.04
CA LEU A 172 18.18 -15.49 -6.20
C LEU A 172 17.75 -16.65 -7.10
N LYS A 173 18.06 -17.86 -6.70
CA LYS A 173 17.65 -19.09 -7.41
C LYS A 173 17.09 -20.09 -6.40
N ASN A 174 15.79 -20.35 -6.48
CA ASN A 174 15.07 -21.25 -5.57
C ASN A 174 15.40 -21.00 -4.08
N ALA A 175 15.51 -19.74 -3.72
CA ALA A 175 15.93 -19.33 -2.38
C ALA A 175 14.78 -19.44 -1.38
N VAL A 176 15.17 -19.47 -0.10
CA VAL A 176 14.27 -19.37 1.04
C VAL A 176 14.59 -18.07 1.78
N LEU A 177 13.56 -17.24 2.01
CA LEU A 177 13.65 -16.08 2.87
C LEU A 177 12.90 -16.37 4.17
N LYS A 178 13.49 -15.97 5.29
CA LYS A 178 12.89 -16.07 6.63
C LYS A 178 12.61 -14.68 7.18
N ASN A 179 11.53 -14.52 7.92
CA ASN A 179 11.21 -13.23 8.56
C ASN A 179 12.19 -12.87 9.69
N SER A 180 12.96 -13.83 10.17
CA SER A 180 13.98 -13.67 11.20
C SER A 180 15.36 -13.27 10.65
N PHE A 181 15.54 -13.20 9.30
CA PHE A 181 16.83 -12.89 8.69
C PHE A 181 16.67 -12.02 7.42
N PRO A 182 17.24 -10.79 7.35
CA PRO A 182 17.02 -9.82 6.29
C PRO A 182 17.90 -10.08 5.04
N LEU A 183 17.84 -11.28 4.46
CA LEU A 183 18.68 -11.69 3.33
C LEU A 183 18.43 -10.86 2.06
N GLY A 184 17.17 -10.46 1.81
CA GLY A 184 16.73 -9.85 0.55
C GLY A 184 16.84 -8.32 0.50
N ILE A 185 17.51 -7.68 1.47
CA ILE A 185 17.59 -6.21 1.56
C ILE A 185 18.54 -5.60 0.52
N SER A 186 18.26 -4.35 0.14
CA SER A 186 19.13 -3.48 -0.69
C SER A 186 19.46 -4.05 -2.06
N ASN A 187 18.58 -4.84 -2.65
CA ASN A 187 18.72 -5.30 -4.02
C ASN A 187 18.32 -4.19 -5.02
N LYS A 188 18.70 -4.32 -6.28
CA LYS A 188 18.39 -3.35 -7.34
C LYS A 188 18.07 -4.09 -8.64
N VAL A 189 17.09 -3.59 -9.39
CA VAL A 189 16.87 -4.01 -10.77
C VAL A 189 17.99 -3.45 -11.66
N THR A 190 18.70 -4.30 -12.39
CA THR A 190 19.89 -3.90 -13.19
C THR A 190 19.56 -3.55 -14.63
N GLY A 191 18.54 -4.20 -15.22
CA GLY A 191 18.09 -3.95 -16.60
C GLY A 191 16.88 -3.01 -16.65
N LYS A 192 16.04 -3.20 -17.67
CA LYS A 192 14.73 -2.49 -17.77
C LYS A 192 13.73 -3.00 -16.73
N SER A 193 13.81 -4.30 -16.41
CA SER A 193 12.93 -4.95 -15.44
C SER A 193 13.63 -6.11 -14.74
N GLY A 194 13.14 -6.46 -13.58
CA GLY A 194 13.46 -7.68 -12.87
C GLY A 194 12.21 -8.57 -12.76
N ILE A 195 12.42 -9.88 -12.68
CA ILE A 195 11.36 -10.87 -12.53
C ILE A 195 11.53 -11.57 -11.19
N ILE A 196 10.44 -11.66 -10.43
CA ILE A 196 10.41 -12.42 -9.19
C ILE A 196 9.34 -13.50 -9.31
N SER A 197 9.73 -14.76 -9.09
CA SER A 197 8.82 -15.88 -8.90
C SER A 197 8.84 -16.31 -7.44
N VAL A 198 7.67 -16.68 -6.93
CA VAL A 198 7.46 -17.19 -5.57
C VAL A 198 6.64 -18.46 -5.68
N SER A 199 7.09 -19.56 -5.05
CA SER A 199 6.36 -20.83 -5.07
C SER A 199 5.42 -20.98 -3.88
N TYR A 200 5.88 -20.63 -2.67
CA TYR A 200 5.10 -20.78 -1.45
C TYR A 200 5.16 -19.51 -0.58
N THR A 201 4.03 -19.21 0.07
CA THR A 201 3.80 -18.11 1.01
C THR A 201 3.91 -16.70 0.41
N HIS A 202 4.12 -15.67 1.23
CA HIS A 202 3.94 -14.27 0.81
C HIS A 202 5.21 -13.47 1.07
N LEU A 203 5.55 -12.69 0.08
CA LEU A 203 6.69 -11.78 0.08
C LEU A 203 6.19 -10.34 0.19
N THR A 204 6.80 -9.54 1.06
CA THR A 204 6.64 -8.08 1.07
C THR A 204 7.80 -7.45 0.32
N LEU A 205 7.50 -6.52 -0.57
CA LEU A 205 8.47 -5.89 -1.46
C LEU A 205 8.46 -4.37 -1.26
N PRO A 206 9.21 -3.84 -0.28
CA PRO A 206 9.45 -2.41 -0.22
C PRO A 206 10.43 -1.98 -1.33
N ARG A 207 10.12 -0.83 -1.91
CA ARG A 207 11.00 -0.07 -2.80
C ARG A 207 11.28 1.26 -2.13
N ILE A 208 12.53 1.57 -1.92
CA ILE A 208 13.01 2.72 -1.17
C ILE A 208 14.05 3.46 -2.02
#